data_e11c3a3f80e096290db71de4f779ed84
#
_entry.id   e11c3a3f80e096290db71de4f779ed84
#
_cell.length_a   1.000
_cell.length_b   1.000
_cell.length_c   1.000
_cell.angle_alpha   90.00
_cell.angle_beta   90.00
_cell.angle_gamma   90.00
#
_symmetry.space_group_name_H-M   'P 1'
#
loop_
_entity.id
_entity.type
_entity.pdbx_description
1 polymer ?
#
loop_
_entity_poly.entity_id
_entity_poly.type
_entity_poly.pdbx_seq_one_letter_code
_entity_poly.pdbx_strand_id
1 'polypeptide(L)'
;MAQITISINGYGYTVGCGEGQEAHLQEMAKLVEAHIDLIRQIGGQSGEGKLLALASLLMADKLHDLEAYVQSLEKKVDEQKLKQLRKENNQLKKRLETLADRAEAIAEKLNIA
;
A
#
# COMPACT_ATOMS: atom_id res chain seq x y z
N MET A 1 22.65 19.62 8.30
CA MET A 1 21.19 19.81 8.22
C MET A 1 20.88 20.93 7.25
N ALA A 2 20.07 20.66 6.27
CA ALA A 2 19.58 21.67 5.35
C ALA A 2 18.33 22.33 5.92
N GLN A 3 18.07 23.55 5.47
CA GLN A 3 16.84 24.28 5.77
C GLN A 3 16.20 24.73 4.48
N ILE A 4 14.88 24.70 4.44
CA ILE A 4 14.11 25.14 3.31
C ILE A 4 12.93 25.98 3.77
N THR A 5 12.57 27.00 2.99
CA THR A 5 11.37 27.78 3.24
C THR A 5 10.25 27.28 2.33
N ILE A 6 9.19 26.77 2.94
CA ILE A 6 7.98 26.35 2.23
C ILE A 6 6.89 27.39 2.40
N SER A 7 6.04 27.52 1.39
CA SER A 7 4.89 28.41 1.42
C SER A 7 3.61 27.60 1.59
N ILE A 8 2.86 27.90 2.65
CA ILE A 8 1.57 27.30 2.91
C ILE A 8 0.57 28.40 3.23
N ASN A 9 -0.49 28.47 2.46
CA ASN A 9 -1.56 29.47 2.60
C ASN A 9 -1.02 30.92 2.54
N GLY A 10 0.01 31.16 1.72
CA GLY A 10 0.62 32.46 1.59
C GLY A 10 1.64 32.82 2.68
N TYR A 11 1.85 31.95 3.66
CA TYR A 11 2.83 32.14 4.72
C TYR A 11 4.07 31.31 4.48
N GLY A 12 5.25 31.91 4.72
CA GLY A 12 6.51 31.21 4.61
C GLY A 12 6.90 30.55 5.91
N TYR A 13 7.26 29.28 5.85
CA TYR A 13 7.75 28.52 7.01
C TYR A 13 9.13 27.95 6.69
N THR A 14 10.09 28.21 7.56
CA THR A 14 11.42 27.63 7.44
C THR A 14 11.48 26.33 8.22
N VAL A 15 11.80 25.25 7.53
CA VAL A 15 11.78 23.89 8.09
C VAL A 15 13.15 23.27 7.89
N GLY A 16 13.66 22.60 8.92
CA GLY A 16 14.85 21.77 8.80
C GLY A 16 14.55 20.45 8.14
N CYS A 17 15.45 19.99 7.29
CA CYS A 17 15.31 18.70 6.62
C CYS A 17 16.68 18.02 6.46
N GLY A 18 16.67 16.76 6.11
CA GLY A 18 17.87 16.04 5.72
C GLY A 18 18.42 16.57 4.39
N GLU A 19 19.70 16.45 4.18
CA GLU A 19 20.31 16.82 2.91
C GLU A 19 19.72 15.99 1.77
N GLY A 20 19.35 16.65 0.69
CA GLY A 20 18.73 16.02 -0.48
C GLY A 20 17.21 15.83 -0.37
N GLN A 21 16.59 16.25 0.73
CA GLN A 21 15.14 16.13 0.93
C GLN A 21 14.35 17.40 0.63
N GLU A 22 15.02 18.47 0.23
CA GLU A 22 14.40 19.76 -0.03
C GLU A 22 13.32 19.68 -1.11
N ALA A 23 13.58 19.00 -2.22
CA ALA A 23 12.62 18.84 -3.30
C ALA A 23 11.39 18.05 -2.85
N HIS A 24 11.58 17.04 -2.03
CA HIS A 24 10.49 16.26 -1.46
C HIS A 24 9.58 17.11 -0.56
N LEU A 25 10.17 17.92 0.30
CA LEU A 25 9.41 18.85 1.15
C LEU A 25 8.63 19.87 0.35
N GLN A 26 9.20 20.37 -0.75
CA GLN A 26 8.48 21.27 -1.66
C GLN A 26 7.26 20.60 -2.26
N GLU A 27 7.37 19.36 -2.67
CA GLU A 27 6.23 18.59 -3.20
C GLU A 27 5.16 18.34 -2.13
N MET A 28 5.59 18.03 -0.92
CA MET A 28 4.66 17.84 0.20
C MET A 28 3.92 19.13 0.53
N ALA A 29 4.60 20.27 0.49
CA ALA A 29 3.98 21.57 0.69
C ALA A 29 2.93 21.88 -0.38
N LYS A 30 3.18 21.52 -1.63
CA LYS A 30 2.19 21.65 -2.71
C LYS A 30 0.95 20.80 -2.47
N LEU A 31 1.12 19.59 -1.97
CA LEU A 31 -0.02 18.72 -1.62
C LEU A 31 -0.86 19.31 -0.50
N VAL A 32 -0.22 19.87 0.52
CA VAL A 32 -0.93 20.56 1.60
C VAL A 32 -1.70 21.76 1.07
N GLU A 33 -1.09 22.55 0.19
CA GLU A 33 -1.75 23.70 -0.46
C GLU A 33 -2.98 23.26 -1.27
N ALA A 34 -2.90 22.16 -1.99
CA ALA A 34 -4.03 21.62 -2.74
C ALA A 34 -5.19 21.26 -1.81
N HIS A 35 -4.93 20.72 -0.65
CA HIS A 35 -5.98 20.41 0.35
C HIS A 35 -6.58 21.68 0.94
N ILE A 36 -5.77 22.69 1.17
CA ILE A 36 -6.24 23.99 1.66
C ILE A 36 -7.14 24.66 0.61
N ASP A 37 -6.78 24.58 -0.65
CA ASP A 37 -7.58 25.15 -1.74
C ASP A 37 -8.96 24.48 -1.83
N LEU A 38 -9.02 23.17 -1.65
CA LEU A 38 -10.29 22.43 -1.60
C LEU A 38 -11.19 22.94 -0.48
N ILE A 39 -10.64 23.20 0.68
CA ILE A 39 -11.40 23.71 1.83
C ILE A 39 -11.87 25.13 1.56
N ARG A 40 -11.07 25.97 0.95
CA ARG A 40 -11.48 27.32 0.56
C ARG A 40 -12.66 27.30 -0.40
N GLN A 41 -12.69 26.37 -1.33
CA GLN A 41 -13.80 26.24 -2.29
C GLN A 41 -15.11 25.86 -1.63
N ILE A 42 -15.06 25.10 -0.55
CA ILE A 42 -16.25 24.69 0.20
C ILE A 42 -16.85 25.88 0.96
N GLY A 43 -16.05 26.91 1.23
CA GLY A 43 -16.48 28.09 1.99
C GLY A 43 -16.33 27.88 3.50
N GLY A 44 -16.44 28.93 4.26
CA GLY A 44 -16.31 28.84 5.71
C GLY A 44 -14.91 29.13 6.20
N GLN A 45 -14.30 30.12 5.63
CA GLN A 45 -12.95 30.52 6.00
C GLN A 45 -12.95 31.35 7.27
N SER A 46 -12.28 30.87 8.28
CA SER A 46 -12.05 31.65 9.47
C SER A 46 -10.67 31.34 10.03
N GLY A 47 -9.70 32.10 9.56
CA GLY A 47 -8.34 32.07 10.06
C GLY A 47 -7.50 30.89 9.59
N GLU A 48 -6.20 31.09 9.66
CA GLU A 48 -5.21 30.13 9.22
C GLU A 48 -5.20 28.84 10.04
N GLY A 49 -5.32 28.97 11.37
CA GLY A 49 -5.34 27.82 12.26
C GLY A 49 -6.48 26.87 11.97
N LYS A 50 -7.67 27.40 11.69
CA LYS A 50 -8.82 26.57 11.33
C LYS A 50 -8.67 25.92 9.96
N LEU A 51 -8.15 26.64 8.99
CA LEU A 51 -7.86 26.08 7.66
C LEU A 51 -6.84 24.93 7.74
N LEU A 52 -5.78 25.09 8.49
CA LEU A 52 -4.79 24.05 8.70
C LEU A 52 -5.37 22.85 9.45
N ALA A 53 -6.21 23.09 10.47
CA ALA A 53 -6.86 22.01 11.19
C ALA A 53 -7.79 21.20 10.28
N LEU A 54 -8.58 21.86 9.45
CA LEU A 54 -9.48 21.20 8.50
C LEU A 54 -8.69 20.48 7.41
N ALA A 55 -7.61 21.08 6.91
CA ALA A 55 -6.71 20.41 5.96
C ALA A 55 -6.09 19.15 6.55
N SER A 56 -5.67 19.22 7.81
CA SER A 56 -5.10 18.07 8.52
C SER A 56 -6.12 16.95 8.67
N LEU A 57 -7.37 17.27 9.01
CA LEU A 57 -8.45 16.29 9.10
C LEU A 57 -8.74 15.64 7.75
N LEU A 58 -8.75 16.43 6.67
CA LEU A 58 -8.95 15.90 5.33
C LEU A 58 -7.81 14.97 4.92
N MET A 59 -6.58 15.33 5.23
CA MET A 59 -5.41 14.48 4.96
C MET A 59 -5.46 13.20 5.79
N ALA A 60 -5.84 13.27 7.06
CA ALA A 60 -6.00 12.09 7.91
C ALA A 60 -7.08 11.15 7.39
N ASP A 61 -8.18 11.69 6.89
CA ASP A 61 -9.25 10.91 6.29
C ASP A 61 -8.78 10.16 5.04
N LYS A 62 -8.06 10.85 4.17
CA LYS A 62 -7.46 10.22 2.98
C LYS A 62 -6.43 9.16 3.33
N LEU A 63 -5.61 9.41 4.34
CA LEU A 63 -4.65 8.43 4.83
C LEU A 63 -5.35 7.18 5.35
N HIS A 64 -6.42 7.36 6.11
CA HIS A 64 -7.22 6.26 6.62
C HIS A 64 -7.81 5.41 5.48
N ASP A 65 -8.37 6.05 4.46
CA ASP A 65 -8.93 5.37 3.30
C ASP A 65 -7.86 4.60 2.52
N LEU A 66 -6.68 5.20 2.36
CA LEU A 66 -5.55 4.55 1.68
C LEU A 66 -5.05 3.34 2.46
N GLU A 67 -4.96 3.43 3.78
CA GLU A 67 -4.56 2.31 4.63
C GLU A 67 -5.55 1.15 4.53
N ALA A 68 -6.85 1.45 4.55
CA ALA A 68 -7.89 0.44 4.37
C ALA A 68 -7.80 -0.22 2.99
N TYR A 69 -7.52 0.57 1.94
CA TYR A 69 -7.35 0.06 0.59
C TYR A 69 -6.12 -0.86 0.47
N VAL A 70 -5.00 -0.45 1.06
CA VAL A 70 -3.77 -1.27 1.09
C VAL A 70 -4.02 -2.60 1.79
N GLN A 71 -4.69 -2.59 2.94
CA GLN A 71 -5.04 -3.82 3.67
C GLN A 71 -5.93 -4.74 2.82
N SER A 72 -6.88 -4.17 2.11
CA SER A 72 -7.75 -4.92 1.21
C SER A 72 -6.98 -5.58 0.06
N LEU A 73 -6.00 -4.88 -0.52
CA LEU A 73 -5.12 -5.42 -1.56
C LEU A 73 -4.22 -6.53 -1.04
N GLU A 74 -3.62 -6.35 0.11
CA GLU A 74 -2.79 -7.37 0.76
C GLU A 74 -3.57 -8.65 1.01
N LYS A 75 -4.79 -8.53 1.51
CA LYS A 75 -5.67 -9.66 1.74
C LYS A 75 -5.99 -10.42 0.45
N LYS A 76 -6.27 -9.71 -0.64
CA LYS A 76 -6.51 -10.33 -1.95
C LYS A 76 -5.30 -11.08 -2.46
N VAL A 77 -4.11 -10.50 -2.33
CA VAL A 77 -2.85 -11.15 -2.73
C VAL A 77 -2.63 -12.44 -1.93
N ASP A 78 -2.83 -12.39 -0.62
CA ASP A 78 -2.70 -13.57 0.25
C ASP A 78 -3.69 -14.67 -0.11
N GLU A 79 -4.94 -14.33 -0.39
CA GLU A 79 -5.95 -15.28 -0.85
C GLU A 79 -5.58 -15.94 -2.17
N GLN A 80 -5.07 -15.17 -3.12
CA GLN A 80 -4.63 -15.67 -4.41
C GLN A 80 -3.42 -16.60 -4.27
N LYS A 81 -2.44 -16.23 -3.45
CA LYS A 81 -1.29 -17.10 -3.14
C LYS A 81 -1.72 -18.41 -2.53
N LEU A 82 -2.65 -18.36 -1.59
CA LEU A 82 -3.16 -19.56 -0.92
C LEU A 82 -3.87 -20.48 -1.91
N LYS A 83 -4.70 -19.95 -2.79
CA LYS A 83 -5.35 -20.72 -3.86
C LYS A 83 -4.33 -21.38 -4.78
N GLN A 84 -3.31 -20.65 -5.18
CA GLN A 84 -2.25 -21.17 -6.05
C GLN A 84 -1.48 -22.31 -5.37
N LEU A 85 -1.12 -22.15 -4.11
CA LEU A 85 -0.44 -23.18 -3.33
C LEU A 85 -1.29 -24.45 -3.18
N ARG A 86 -2.58 -24.30 -2.93
CA ARG A 86 -3.51 -25.44 -2.86
C ARG A 86 -3.61 -26.20 -4.18
N LYS A 87 -3.67 -25.47 -5.28
CA LYS A 87 -3.69 -26.05 -6.63
C LYS A 87 -2.43 -26.85 -6.92
N GLU A 88 -1.26 -26.27 -6.64
CA GLU A 88 0.03 -26.94 -6.81
C GLU A 88 0.15 -28.18 -5.92
N ASN A 89 -0.30 -28.08 -4.68
CA ASN A 89 -0.29 -29.19 -3.75
C ASN A 89 -1.17 -30.36 -4.25
N ASN A 90 -2.36 -30.06 -4.76
CA ASN A 90 -3.25 -31.08 -5.34
C ASN A 90 -2.65 -31.75 -6.58
N GLN A 91 -1.94 -30.98 -7.41
CA GLN A 91 -1.24 -31.53 -8.58
C GLN A 91 -0.10 -32.46 -8.16
N LEU A 92 0.64 -32.09 -7.13
CA LEU A 92 1.72 -32.93 -6.58
C LEU A 92 1.17 -34.23 -6.00
N LYS A 93 0.06 -34.18 -5.28
CA LYS A 93 -0.61 -35.38 -4.76
C LYS A 93 -0.99 -36.35 -5.87
N LYS A 94 -1.60 -35.84 -6.95
CA LYS A 94 -1.97 -36.65 -8.10
C LYS A 94 -0.77 -37.31 -8.75
N ARG A 95 0.36 -36.58 -8.88
CA ARG A 95 1.60 -37.15 -9.41
C ARG A 95 2.16 -38.26 -8.52
N LEU A 96 2.11 -38.05 -7.21
CA LEU A 96 2.55 -39.06 -6.26
C LEU A 96 1.70 -40.33 -6.33
N GLU A 97 0.39 -40.21 -6.44
CA GLU A 97 -0.53 -41.34 -6.62
C GLU A 97 -0.23 -42.10 -7.91
N THR A 98 -0.02 -41.39 -9.01
CA THR A 98 0.33 -42.00 -10.30
C THR A 98 1.67 -42.76 -10.23
N LEU A 99 2.66 -42.19 -9.56
CA LEU A 99 3.96 -42.85 -9.38
C LEU A 99 3.83 -44.10 -8.49
N ALA A 100 3.04 -44.03 -7.44
CA ALA A 100 2.77 -45.19 -6.59
C ALA A 100 2.09 -46.32 -7.36
N ASP A 101 1.09 -45.99 -8.16
CA ASP A 101 0.41 -46.96 -9.01
C ASP A 101 1.34 -47.64 -10.02
N ARG A 102 2.24 -46.84 -10.61
CA ARG A 102 3.25 -47.39 -11.53
C ARG A 102 4.26 -48.29 -10.80
N ALA A 103 4.67 -47.92 -9.61
CA ALA A 103 5.58 -48.75 -8.82
C ALA A 103 4.94 -50.08 -8.44
N GLU A 104 3.66 -50.10 -8.04
CA GLU A 104 2.91 -51.32 -7.75
C GLU A 104 2.77 -52.21 -8.97
N ALA A 105 2.45 -51.63 -10.13
CA ALA A 105 2.34 -52.39 -11.38
C ALA A 105 3.65 -53.06 -11.78
N ILE A 106 4.78 -52.37 -11.57
CA ILE A 106 6.11 -52.94 -11.83
C ILE A 106 6.41 -54.07 -10.85
N ALA A 107 6.10 -53.87 -9.56
CA ALA A 107 6.32 -54.88 -8.51
C ALA A 107 5.51 -56.16 -8.79
N GLU A 108 4.27 -56.02 -9.22
CA GLU A 108 3.43 -57.15 -9.61
C GLU A 108 4.00 -57.94 -10.77
N LYS A 109 4.51 -57.26 -11.78
CA LYS A 109 5.16 -57.90 -12.94
C LYS A 109 6.42 -58.64 -12.51
N LEU A 110 7.17 -58.14 -11.58
CA LEU A 110 8.38 -58.79 -11.05
C LEU A 110 8.05 -60.02 -10.20
N ASN A 111 6.94 -59.98 -9.48
CA ASN A 111 6.50 -61.10 -8.65
C ASN A 111 5.91 -62.28 -9.47
N ILE A 112 5.44 -62.04 -10.65
CA ILE A 112 4.85 -63.04 -11.54
C ILE A 112 5.97 -63.82 -12.28
N ALA A 113 7.13 -63.27 -12.37
CA ALA A 113 8.31 -63.93 -12.89
C ALA A 113 8.99 -64.75 -11.81
#